data_a87a4221d166c1fa7e1dbc76b8549b67
#
_entry.id   a87a4221d166c1fa7e1dbc76b8549b67
#
_cell.length_a   1.000
_cell.length_b   1.000
_cell.length_c   1.000
_cell.angle_alpha   90.00
_cell.angle_beta   90.00
_cell.angle_gamma   90.00
#
_symmetry.space_group_name_H-M   'P 1'
#
loop_
_entity.id
_entity.type
_entity.pdbx_description
1 polymer ?
#
loop_
_entity_poly.entity_id
_entity_poly.type
_entity_poly.pdbx_seq_one_letter_code
_entity_poly.pdbx_strand_id
1 'polypeptide(L)'
;IDEYEKRIEGKTVEEQIKEYRDYQKFERVWDKKYGELLQKDPTMSWEKANEILGDKNWPGPINCVNPFRPTGLFETMVSRVCPYTIKGFLYYQGESDDHKPDSYYTLLTSLIRLWREKWGDDELPFIIVQLPMFKYAADPDYKHWCKIREAQMRAYKTVKNTGIAVISDCGEFNEIHPKNKVPVGERLCLQAEKLFYGMDVKAFGPIYKSLEYKNGGIELSFDHAENGFVVKGEAQGFEIAGKDEEFVKADITINGSKIFIKSDAVEKPLYARYNWFNYCEVTIFNETGIPLAPFRTEK
;
A
#
# COMPACT_ATOMS: atom_id res chain seq x y z
N ILE A 1 0.00 -13.69 19.35
CA ILE A 1 0.90 -14.37 20.31
C ILE A 1 0.15 -15.56 20.90
N ASP A 2 -0.99 -15.38 21.55
CA ASP A 2 -1.78 -16.43 22.19
C ASP A 2 -2.08 -17.64 21.28
N GLU A 3 -2.38 -17.37 20.00
CA GLU A 3 -2.61 -18.44 19.02
C GLU A 3 -1.33 -19.22 18.70
N TYR A 4 -0.18 -18.55 18.65
CA TYR A 4 1.11 -19.19 18.47
C TYR A 4 1.45 -20.08 19.69
N GLU A 5 1.29 -19.55 20.89
CA GLU A 5 1.56 -20.30 22.12
C GLU A 5 0.71 -21.57 22.21
N LYS A 6 -0.58 -21.47 21.89
CA LYS A 6 -1.49 -22.63 21.83
C LYS A 6 -1.06 -23.68 20.79
N ARG A 7 -0.49 -23.25 19.65
CA ARG A 7 -0.06 -24.18 18.59
C ARG A 7 1.18 -24.99 18.96
N ILE A 8 2.04 -24.43 19.81
CA ILE A 8 3.28 -25.09 20.24
C ILE A 8 3.15 -25.76 21.61
N GLU A 9 2.04 -25.52 22.32
CA GLU A 9 1.80 -26.09 23.65
C GLU A 9 1.92 -27.60 23.64
N GLY A 10 2.71 -28.16 24.58
CA GLY A 10 2.95 -29.59 24.71
C GLY A 10 3.84 -30.24 23.66
N LYS A 11 4.32 -29.49 22.66
CA LYS A 11 5.25 -29.99 21.61
C LYS A 11 6.70 -29.72 22.00
N THR A 12 7.54 -30.73 21.84
CA THR A 12 9.01 -30.57 21.95
C THR A 12 9.55 -29.77 20.75
N VAL A 13 10.76 -29.23 20.89
CA VAL A 13 11.45 -28.52 19.78
C VAL A 13 11.70 -29.46 18.62
N GLU A 14 12.06 -30.72 18.88
CA GLU A 14 12.30 -31.75 17.88
C GLU A 14 11.04 -32.07 17.05
N GLU A 15 9.88 -32.16 17.71
CA GLU A 15 8.59 -32.36 17.05
C GLU A 15 8.25 -31.18 16.15
N GLN A 16 8.44 -29.95 16.63
CA GLN A 16 8.19 -28.75 15.85
C GLN A 16 9.13 -28.63 14.63
N ILE A 17 10.41 -28.98 14.79
CA ILE A 17 11.38 -29.03 13.68
C ILE A 17 10.95 -30.08 12.66
N LYS A 18 10.53 -31.26 13.11
CA LYS A 18 10.07 -32.35 12.21
C LYS A 18 8.83 -31.91 11.43
N GLU A 19 7.83 -31.34 12.10
CA GLU A 19 6.59 -30.84 11.49
C GLU A 19 6.89 -29.81 10.38
N TYR A 20 7.77 -28.85 10.65
CA TYR A 20 8.14 -27.83 9.67
C TYR A 20 8.95 -28.40 8.49
N ARG A 21 9.87 -29.33 8.74
CA ARG A 21 10.62 -30.03 7.67
C ARG A 21 9.72 -30.86 6.76
N ASP A 22 8.72 -31.52 7.33
CA ASP A 22 7.77 -32.32 6.55
C ASP A 22 6.88 -31.39 5.68
N TYR A 23 6.45 -30.25 6.23
CA TYR A 23 5.79 -29.22 5.43
C TYR A 23 6.67 -28.69 4.30
N GLN A 24 7.94 -28.38 4.55
CA GLN A 24 8.87 -27.91 3.51
C GLN A 24 9.10 -28.93 2.38
N LYS A 25 9.06 -30.23 2.68
CA LYS A 25 9.13 -31.27 1.63
C LYS A 25 7.86 -31.27 0.77
N PHE A 26 6.70 -31.18 1.40
CA PHE A 26 5.41 -31.05 0.71
C PHE A 26 5.39 -29.79 -0.16
N GLU A 27 5.75 -28.63 0.42
CA GLU A 27 5.79 -27.34 -0.27
C GLU A 27 6.63 -27.38 -1.55
N ARG A 28 7.85 -27.94 -1.49
CA ARG A 28 8.71 -28.07 -2.68
C ARG A 28 8.07 -28.89 -3.81
N VAL A 29 7.38 -29.96 -3.45
CA VAL A 29 6.68 -30.80 -4.44
C VAL A 29 5.48 -30.06 -5.02
N TRP A 30 4.75 -29.36 -4.17
CA TRP A 30 3.60 -28.54 -4.55
C TRP A 30 4.02 -27.41 -5.51
N ASP A 31 5.05 -26.63 -5.15
CA ASP A 31 5.56 -25.53 -5.97
C ASP A 31 6.06 -25.99 -7.35
N LYS A 32 6.74 -27.12 -7.40
CA LYS A 32 7.14 -27.72 -8.69
C LYS A 32 5.94 -28.03 -9.57
N LYS A 33 4.91 -28.70 -9.03
CA LYS A 33 3.69 -29.03 -9.77
C LYS A 33 2.90 -27.79 -10.18
N TYR A 34 2.83 -26.77 -9.31
CA TYR A 34 2.21 -25.51 -9.63
C TYR A 34 2.93 -24.79 -10.77
N GLY A 35 4.26 -24.79 -10.79
CA GLY A 35 5.05 -24.30 -11.92
C GLY A 35 4.74 -25.03 -13.23
N GLU A 36 4.53 -26.35 -13.18
CA GLU A 36 4.13 -27.16 -14.35
C GLU A 36 2.70 -26.83 -14.84
N LEU A 37 1.78 -26.50 -13.91
CA LEU A 37 0.43 -26.04 -14.24
C LEU A 37 0.47 -24.65 -14.89
N LEU A 38 1.24 -23.71 -14.36
CA LEU A 38 1.41 -22.36 -14.92
C LEU A 38 2.02 -22.37 -16.32
N GLN A 39 2.90 -23.32 -16.64
CA GLN A 39 3.42 -23.49 -18.00
C GLN A 39 2.34 -23.92 -19.00
N LYS A 40 1.34 -24.68 -18.55
CA LYS A 40 0.22 -25.15 -19.39
C LYS A 40 -0.92 -24.14 -19.45
N ASP A 41 -1.18 -23.46 -18.36
CA ASP A 41 -2.22 -22.45 -18.21
C ASP A 41 -1.67 -21.26 -17.39
N PRO A 42 -1.15 -20.21 -18.04
CA PRO A 42 -0.63 -19.02 -17.36
C PRO A 42 -1.67 -18.24 -16.54
N THR A 43 -2.97 -18.58 -16.69
CA THR A 43 -4.08 -17.95 -15.94
C THR A 43 -4.48 -18.75 -14.70
N MET A 44 -3.76 -19.85 -14.40
CA MET A 44 -4.01 -20.71 -13.24
C MET A 44 -3.97 -19.91 -11.93
N SER A 45 -5.11 -19.81 -11.24
CA SER A 45 -5.16 -19.17 -9.93
C SER A 45 -4.61 -20.09 -8.83
N TRP A 46 -4.23 -19.48 -7.71
CA TRP A 46 -3.77 -20.20 -6.53
C TRP A 46 -4.86 -21.12 -5.94
N GLU A 47 -6.10 -20.65 -5.90
CA GLU A 47 -7.25 -21.40 -5.41
C GLU A 47 -7.49 -22.66 -6.25
N LYS A 48 -7.47 -22.50 -7.58
CA LYS A 48 -7.63 -23.63 -8.50
C LYS A 48 -6.46 -24.63 -8.41
N ALA A 49 -5.26 -24.13 -8.18
CA ALA A 49 -4.11 -24.99 -7.94
C ALA A 49 -4.24 -25.77 -6.62
N ASN A 50 -4.75 -25.16 -5.55
CA ASN A 50 -5.04 -25.85 -4.28
C ASN A 50 -6.10 -26.95 -4.44
N GLU A 51 -7.14 -26.71 -5.24
CA GLU A 51 -8.14 -27.74 -5.57
C GLU A 51 -7.53 -28.95 -6.28
N ILE A 52 -6.56 -28.72 -7.17
CA ILE A 52 -5.92 -29.78 -7.97
C ILE A 52 -4.83 -30.53 -7.20
N LEU A 53 -3.99 -29.79 -6.46
CA LEU A 53 -2.76 -30.30 -5.83
C LEU A 53 -2.90 -30.60 -4.33
N GLY A 54 -4.01 -30.17 -3.74
CA GLY A 54 -4.22 -30.12 -2.29
C GLY A 54 -3.79 -28.75 -1.72
N ASP A 55 -4.40 -28.39 -0.58
CA ASP A 55 -4.18 -27.10 0.07
C ASP A 55 -2.73 -26.96 0.57
N LYS A 56 -2.02 -25.96 0.06
CA LYS A 56 -0.64 -25.67 0.47
C LYS A 56 -0.53 -25.20 1.91
N ASN A 57 -1.58 -24.60 2.47
CA ASN A 57 -1.59 -24.07 3.84
C ASN A 57 -0.39 -23.14 4.14
N TRP A 58 -0.07 -22.25 3.20
CA TRP A 58 1.02 -21.28 3.40
C TRP A 58 0.72 -20.35 4.59
N PRO A 59 1.70 -19.99 5.42
CA PRO A 59 3.15 -20.27 5.35
C PRO A 59 3.57 -21.56 6.10
N GLY A 60 2.69 -22.53 6.22
CA GLY A 60 2.91 -23.78 6.92
C GLY A 60 2.70 -23.66 8.43
N PRO A 61 3.11 -24.69 9.19
CA PRO A 61 2.94 -24.69 10.64
C PRO A 61 3.77 -23.59 11.28
N ILE A 62 3.10 -22.63 11.94
CA ILE A 62 3.77 -21.56 12.69
C ILE A 62 4.26 -22.14 14.02
N ASN A 63 5.56 -22.41 14.10
CA ASN A 63 6.25 -22.99 15.24
C ASN A 63 7.64 -22.36 15.42
N CYS A 64 8.45 -22.86 16.37
CA CYS A 64 9.71 -22.24 16.75
C CYS A 64 10.76 -22.06 15.63
N VAL A 65 10.64 -22.79 14.52
CA VAL A 65 11.56 -22.70 13.37
C VAL A 65 10.97 -21.99 12.16
N ASN A 66 9.63 -21.76 12.14
CA ASN A 66 9.02 -21.01 11.05
C ASN A 66 9.44 -19.53 11.12
N PRO A 67 9.97 -18.93 10.02
CA PRO A 67 10.37 -17.51 10.03
C PRO A 67 9.21 -16.55 10.27
N PHE A 68 7.97 -16.96 9.97
CA PHE A 68 6.76 -16.16 10.19
C PHE A 68 6.19 -16.28 11.61
N ARG A 69 6.89 -16.96 12.54
CA ARG A 69 6.50 -16.93 13.95
C ARG A 69 6.60 -15.51 14.51
N PRO A 70 5.88 -15.20 15.61
CA PRO A 70 6.06 -13.93 16.31
C PRO A 70 7.54 -13.64 16.56
N THR A 71 8.00 -12.42 16.27
CA THR A 71 9.40 -11.95 16.34
C THR A 71 10.40 -12.63 15.38
N GLY A 72 10.01 -13.69 14.66
CA GLY A 72 10.91 -14.52 13.87
C GLY A 72 11.73 -13.76 12.84
N LEU A 73 11.09 -12.94 12.01
CA LEU A 73 11.81 -12.13 10.99
C LEU A 73 12.73 -11.07 11.63
N PHE A 74 12.31 -10.48 12.75
CA PHE A 74 13.17 -9.55 13.47
C PHE A 74 14.42 -10.26 13.99
N GLU A 75 14.28 -11.38 14.70
CA GLU A 75 15.38 -12.11 15.31
C GLU A 75 16.35 -12.70 14.28
N THR A 76 15.83 -13.18 13.16
CA THR A 76 16.65 -13.89 12.17
C THR A 76 17.24 -12.99 11.08
N MET A 77 16.65 -11.82 10.85
CA MET A 77 17.04 -10.92 9.77
C MET A 77 17.41 -9.52 10.28
N VAL A 78 16.45 -8.78 10.83
CA VAL A 78 16.64 -7.36 11.18
C VAL A 78 17.69 -7.18 12.27
N SER A 79 17.67 -7.98 13.35
CA SER A 79 18.63 -7.90 14.45
C SER A 79 20.08 -8.16 14.02
N ARG A 80 20.30 -8.84 12.88
CA ARG A 80 21.65 -9.14 12.36
C ARG A 80 22.29 -7.96 11.64
N VAL A 81 21.49 -7.03 11.14
CA VAL A 81 21.95 -5.82 10.45
C VAL A 81 21.86 -4.58 11.34
N CYS A 82 21.15 -4.67 12.45
CA CYS A 82 20.99 -3.60 13.41
C CYS A 82 22.20 -3.59 14.39
N PRO A 83 22.86 -2.43 14.67
CA PRO A 83 22.61 -1.09 14.20
C PRO A 83 23.60 -0.65 13.08
N TYR A 84 23.60 -1.32 11.93
CA TYR A 84 24.41 -0.88 10.78
C TYR A 84 24.10 0.60 10.44
N THR A 85 25.14 1.40 10.21
CA THR A 85 24.98 2.83 9.93
C THR A 85 24.20 3.06 8.64
N ILE A 86 23.07 3.73 8.73
CA ILE A 86 22.19 4.10 7.60
C ILE A 86 21.75 5.56 7.71
N LYS A 87 21.24 6.13 6.61
CA LYS A 87 20.67 7.49 6.58
C LYS A 87 19.16 7.48 6.76
N GLY A 88 18.50 6.34 6.63
CA GLY A 88 17.06 6.20 6.73
C GLY A 88 16.59 4.89 6.10
N PHE A 89 15.28 4.68 6.08
CA PHE A 89 14.63 3.49 5.55
C PHE A 89 13.82 3.82 4.30
N LEU A 90 13.87 2.94 3.31
CA LEU A 90 12.95 2.90 2.17
C LEU A 90 12.08 1.64 2.34
N TYR A 91 10.77 1.83 2.45
CA TYR A 91 9.85 0.75 2.80
C TYR A 91 8.76 0.58 1.76
N TYR A 92 8.78 -0.53 1.04
CA TYR A 92 7.79 -0.91 0.04
C TYR A 92 7.16 -2.25 0.44
N GLN A 93 5.98 -2.19 1.01
CA GLN A 93 5.24 -3.36 1.50
C GLN A 93 3.77 -2.98 1.75
N GLY A 94 2.86 -3.93 1.79
CA GLY A 94 1.46 -3.77 2.16
C GLY A 94 0.52 -4.74 1.45
N GLU A 95 1.00 -5.39 0.40
CA GLU A 95 0.22 -6.23 -0.50
C GLU A 95 -0.46 -7.39 0.23
N SER A 96 0.29 -8.10 1.07
CA SER A 96 -0.22 -9.25 1.84
C SER A 96 -1.05 -8.86 3.08
N ASP A 97 -1.17 -7.58 3.39
CA ASP A 97 -1.99 -7.08 4.51
C ASP A 97 -3.41 -6.67 4.08
N ASP A 98 -3.73 -6.78 2.79
CA ASP A 98 -5.01 -6.38 2.22
C ASP A 98 -6.21 -7.11 2.84
N HIS A 99 -6.03 -8.34 3.31
CA HIS A 99 -7.05 -9.12 4.02
C HIS A 99 -7.35 -8.60 5.45
N LYS A 100 -6.48 -7.74 6.04
CA LYS A 100 -6.66 -7.10 7.34
C LYS A 100 -6.26 -5.62 7.33
N PRO A 101 -6.80 -4.81 6.42
CA PRO A 101 -6.32 -3.45 6.18
C PRO A 101 -6.51 -2.51 7.38
N ASP A 102 -7.50 -2.78 8.24
CA ASP A 102 -7.81 -1.93 9.39
C ASP A 102 -6.71 -1.94 10.46
N SER A 103 -5.88 -3.01 10.51
CA SER A 103 -4.73 -3.10 11.42
C SER A 103 -3.44 -2.47 10.88
N TYR A 104 -3.36 -2.23 9.56
CA TYR A 104 -2.13 -1.87 8.88
C TYR A 104 -1.49 -0.58 9.40
N TYR A 105 -2.28 0.47 9.64
CA TYR A 105 -1.77 1.72 10.20
C TYR A 105 -1.04 1.51 11.53
N THR A 106 -1.64 0.75 12.44
CA THR A 106 -1.05 0.46 13.76
C THR A 106 0.23 -0.35 13.62
N LEU A 107 0.24 -1.35 12.75
CA LEU A 107 1.41 -2.19 12.50
C LEU A 107 2.55 -1.39 11.87
N LEU A 108 2.27 -0.59 10.84
CA LEU A 108 3.28 0.24 10.16
C LEU A 108 3.90 1.26 11.10
N THR A 109 3.09 1.99 11.88
CA THR A 109 3.61 3.00 12.81
C THR A 109 4.38 2.36 13.97
N SER A 110 3.99 1.16 14.41
CA SER A 110 4.73 0.38 15.41
C SER A 110 6.07 -0.12 14.86
N LEU A 111 6.12 -0.56 13.60
CA LEU A 111 7.35 -0.97 12.93
C LEU A 111 8.32 0.20 12.81
N ILE A 112 7.86 1.38 12.37
CA ILE A 112 8.71 2.59 12.25
C ILE A 112 9.32 2.93 13.61
N ARG A 113 8.51 2.95 14.69
CA ARG A 113 9.00 3.21 16.04
C ARG A 113 10.01 2.17 16.51
N LEU A 114 9.70 0.88 16.33
CA LEU A 114 10.59 -0.21 16.71
C LEU A 114 11.94 -0.13 16.01
N TRP A 115 11.96 0.11 14.71
CA TRP A 115 13.21 0.18 13.95
C TRP A 115 14.04 1.39 14.38
N ARG A 116 13.44 2.56 14.57
CA ARG A 116 14.13 3.74 15.11
C ARG A 116 14.75 3.44 16.48
N GLU A 117 13.98 2.84 17.39
CA GLU A 117 14.48 2.41 18.71
C GLU A 117 15.70 1.48 18.58
N LYS A 118 15.63 0.49 17.68
CA LYS A 118 16.73 -0.48 17.50
C LYS A 118 17.96 0.11 16.84
N TRP A 119 17.83 1.16 16.05
CA TRP A 119 18.94 1.93 15.52
C TRP A 119 19.44 3.04 16.46
N GLY A 120 18.74 3.30 17.57
CA GLY A 120 19.10 4.32 18.55
C GLY A 120 18.91 5.75 18.06
N ASP A 121 18.02 5.96 17.09
CA ASP A 121 17.73 7.27 16.51
C ASP A 121 16.22 7.39 16.19
N ASP A 122 15.49 8.06 17.09
CA ASP A 122 14.04 8.27 16.97
C ASP A 122 13.66 9.20 15.81
N GLU A 123 14.60 9.96 15.28
CA GLU A 123 14.43 10.89 14.16
C GLU A 123 14.87 10.31 12.81
N LEU A 124 15.34 9.05 12.78
CA LEU A 124 15.82 8.43 11.54
C LEU A 124 14.72 8.44 10.47
N PRO A 125 14.98 9.05 9.28
CA PRO A 125 13.95 9.21 8.26
C PRO A 125 13.42 7.87 7.73
N PHE A 126 12.11 7.83 7.42
CA PHE A 126 11.45 6.63 6.93
C PHE A 126 10.56 6.97 5.71
N ILE A 127 10.88 6.48 4.53
CA ILE A 127 10.12 6.73 3.32
C ILE A 127 9.23 5.53 3.03
N ILE A 128 7.93 5.79 2.99
CA ILE A 128 6.88 4.80 2.69
C ILE A 128 6.59 4.87 1.19
N VAL A 129 6.60 3.74 0.50
CA VAL A 129 6.03 3.62 -0.84
C VAL A 129 4.53 3.36 -0.69
N GLN A 130 3.70 4.29 -1.15
CA GLN A 130 2.26 4.07 -1.20
C GLN A 130 1.94 3.06 -2.31
N LEU A 131 1.21 1.99 -2.00
CA LEU A 131 0.93 0.92 -2.95
C LEU A 131 0.34 1.42 -4.28
N PRO A 132 0.74 0.83 -5.42
CA PRO A 132 0.18 1.15 -6.73
C PRO A 132 -1.28 0.71 -6.83
N MET A 133 -1.95 1.07 -7.90
CA MET A 133 -3.25 0.51 -8.25
C MET A 133 -3.10 -0.97 -8.61
N PHE A 134 -3.93 -1.82 -8.03
CA PHE A 134 -3.94 -3.25 -8.31
C PHE A 134 -5.35 -3.83 -8.16
N LYS A 135 -5.70 -4.72 -9.07
CA LYS A 135 -6.92 -5.52 -9.04
C LYS A 135 -6.74 -6.74 -9.92
N TYR A 136 -7.20 -7.90 -9.50
CA TYR A 136 -7.33 -9.06 -10.37
C TYR A 136 -8.75 -9.18 -10.96
N ALA A 137 -8.91 -9.94 -12.03
CA ALA A 137 -10.15 -9.96 -12.82
C ALA A 137 -11.40 -10.33 -12.00
N ALA A 138 -11.27 -11.20 -10.99
CA ALA A 138 -12.38 -11.62 -10.13
C ALA A 138 -12.50 -10.81 -8.83
N ASP A 139 -11.70 -9.75 -8.64
CA ASP A 139 -11.73 -8.93 -7.43
C ASP A 139 -13.07 -8.17 -7.33
N PRO A 140 -13.87 -8.38 -6.28
CA PRO A 140 -15.14 -7.69 -6.07
C PRO A 140 -14.98 -6.22 -5.64
N ASP A 141 -13.75 -5.72 -5.51
CA ASP A 141 -13.40 -4.35 -5.11
C ASP A 141 -13.99 -3.92 -3.76
N TYR A 142 -13.73 -4.69 -2.71
CA TYR A 142 -14.13 -4.34 -1.33
C TYR A 142 -13.33 -3.16 -0.73
N LYS A 143 -12.61 -2.39 -1.54
CA LYS A 143 -11.82 -1.24 -1.13
C LYS A 143 -10.66 -1.59 -0.16
N HIS A 144 -10.29 -2.85 -0.03
CA HIS A 144 -9.23 -3.30 0.87
C HIS A 144 -7.88 -2.70 0.50
N TRP A 145 -7.57 -2.62 -0.81
CA TRP A 145 -6.35 -1.98 -1.32
C TRP A 145 -6.34 -0.46 -1.11
N CYS A 146 -7.51 0.18 -1.22
CA CYS A 146 -7.68 1.61 -0.90
C CYS A 146 -7.38 1.90 0.57
N LYS A 147 -7.85 1.04 1.48
CA LYS A 147 -7.61 1.18 2.92
C LYS A 147 -6.12 1.05 3.27
N ILE A 148 -5.36 0.17 2.60
CA ILE A 148 -3.91 0.11 2.79
C ILE A 148 -3.26 1.42 2.36
N ARG A 149 -3.58 1.96 1.16
CA ARG A 149 -3.06 3.25 0.69
C ARG A 149 -3.42 4.40 1.64
N GLU A 150 -4.63 4.41 2.17
CA GLU A 150 -5.06 5.39 3.18
C GLU A 150 -4.25 5.26 4.46
N ALA A 151 -4.03 4.05 4.95
CA ALA A 151 -3.23 3.80 6.15
C ALA A 151 -1.77 4.25 5.97
N GLN A 152 -1.18 4.04 4.79
CA GLN A 152 0.15 4.55 4.43
C GLN A 152 0.19 6.08 4.41
N MET A 153 -0.79 6.73 3.79
CA MET A 153 -0.92 8.20 3.78
C MET A 153 -1.12 8.75 5.20
N ARG A 154 -1.93 8.09 6.02
CA ARG A 154 -2.14 8.45 7.42
C ARG A 154 -0.85 8.33 8.23
N ALA A 155 -0.06 7.28 8.03
CA ALA A 155 1.24 7.13 8.69
C ALA A 155 2.18 8.27 8.32
N TYR A 156 2.28 8.62 7.03
CA TYR A 156 3.02 9.80 6.56
C TYR A 156 2.56 11.10 7.25
N LYS A 157 1.25 11.33 7.35
CA LYS A 157 0.72 12.57 7.95
C LYS A 157 0.88 12.66 9.48
N THR A 158 1.05 11.53 10.17
CA THR A 158 1.04 11.50 11.65
C THR A 158 2.38 11.15 12.30
N VAL A 159 3.29 10.52 11.56
CA VAL A 159 4.61 10.16 12.07
C VAL A 159 5.66 11.16 11.55
N LYS A 160 6.38 11.81 12.44
CA LYS A 160 7.44 12.76 12.08
C LYS A 160 8.55 12.08 11.28
N ASN A 161 9.25 12.86 10.47
CA ASN A 161 10.38 12.41 9.64
C ASN A 161 10.04 11.21 8.78
N THR A 162 8.83 11.19 8.20
CA THR A 162 8.43 10.25 7.19
C THR A 162 8.24 10.93 5.84
N GLY A 163 8.48 10.19 4.77
CA GLY A 163 8.16 10.55 3.40
C GLY A 163 7.13 9.58 2.82
N ILE A 164 6.54 9.96 1.69
CA ILE A 164 5.64 9.10 0.94
C ILE A 164 5.90 9.20 -0.56
N ALA A 165 6.34 8.09 -1.16
CA ALA A 165 6.47 7.97 -2.60
C ALA A 165 5.15 7.40 -3.16
N VAL A 166 4.32 8.26 -3.75
CA VAL A 166 3.05 7.88 -4.37
C VAL A 166 3.33 7.26 -5.73
N ILE A 167 2.92 5.99 -5.93
CA ILE A 167 3.16 5.22 -7.15
C ILE A 167 1.87 4.65 -7.75
N SER A 168 0.73 5.31 -7.51
CA SER A 168 -0.58 4.86 -7.98
C SER A 168 -0.63 4.60 -9.51
N ASP A 169 0.12 5.33 -10.30
CA ASP A 169 0.26 5.21 -11.76
C ASP A 169 1.22 4.10 -12.23
N CYS A 170 1.90 3.42 -11.32
CA CYS A 170 2.84 2.33 -11.65
C CYS A 170 2.18 0.94 -11.60
N GLY A 171 0.90 0.85 -11.23
CA GLY A 171 0.19 -0.42 -11.09
C GLY A 171 -0.19 -1.04 -12.41
N GLU A 172 -0.37 -2.36 -12.40
CA GLU A 172 -0.80 -3.14 -13.55
C GLU A 172 -2.07 -3.94 -13.17
N PHE A 173 -3.05 -3.96 -14.07
CA PHE A 173 -4.23 -4.81 -13.89
C PHE A 173 -3.82 -6.28 -13.94
N ASN A 174 -4.31 -7.09 -13.01
CA ASN A 174 -4.04 -8.52 -12.90
C ASN A 174 -2.56 -8.91 -12.66
N GLU A 175 -1.69 -7.95 -12.30
CA GLU A 175 -0.29 -8.19 -11.96
C GLU A 175 0.07 -7.41 -10.69
N ILE A 176 0.22 -8.13 -9.56
CA ILE A 176 0.53 -7.54 -8.26
C ILE A 176 1.97 -7.01 -8.17
N HIS A 177 2.86 -7.51 -9.06
CA HIS A 177 4.26 -7.11 -9.13
C HIS A 177 4.51 -6.26 -10.39
N PRO A 178 4.21 -4.95 -10.38
CA PRO A 178 4.42 -4.10 -11.54
C PRO A 178 5.87 -4.18 -12.04
N LYS A 179 6.05 -4.33 -13.34
CA LYS A 179 7.38 -4.57 -13.94
C LYS A 179 8.22 -3.30 -14.02
N ASN A 180 7.58 -2.16 -14.28
CA ASN A 180 8.28 -0.87 -14.36
C ASN A 180 8.53 -0.30 -12.98
N LYS A 181 9.73 -0.50 -12.46
CA LYS A 181 10.18 0.04 -11.16
C LYS A 181 10.98 1.35 -11.28
N VAL A 182 11.23 1.85 -12.49
CA VAL A 182 12.00 3.10 -12.68
C VAL A 182 11.35 4.28 -11.98
N PRO A 183 10.05 4.60 -12.17
CA PRO A 183 9.42 5.73 -11.46
C PRO A 183 9.41 5.54 -9.94
N VAL A 184 9.36 4.30 -9.45
CA VAL A 184 9.43 4.01 -8.00
C VAL A 184 10.79 4.43 -7.46
N GLY A 185 11.89 4.03 -8.12
CA GLY A 185 13.25 4.42 -7.75
C GLY A 185 13.47 5.92 -7.82
N GLU A 186 13.01 6.58 -8.88
CA GLU A 186 13.10 8.04 -9.06
C GLU A 186 12.37 8.80 -7.93
N ARG A 187 11.13 8.42 -7.58
CA ARG A 187 10.36 9.06 -6.51
C ARG A 187 10.97 8.81 -5.14
N LEU A 188 11.51 7.61 -4.89
CA LEU A 188 12.27 7.33 -3.67
C LEU A 188 13.55 8.16 -3.59
N CYS A 189 14.25 8.36 -4.71
CA CYS A 189 15.44 9.21 -4.78
C CYS A 189 15.09 10.67 -4.42
N LEU A 190 14.06 11.26 -5.05
CA LEU A 190 13.60 12.62 -4.73
C LEU A 190 13.22 12.77 -3.25
N GLN A 191 12.54 11.78 -2.68
CA GLN A 191 12.20 11.79 -1.25
C GLN A 191 13.45 11.73 -0.38
N ALA A 192 14.44 10.87 -0.75
CA ALA A 192 15.70 10.76 -0.02
C ALA A 192 16.52 12.05 -0.12
N GLU A 193 16.65 12.65 -1.30
CA GLU A 193 17.32 13.93 -1.51
C GLU A 193 16.75 15.02 -0.61
N LYS A 194 15.41 15.09 -0.53
CA LYS A 194 14.74 16.08 0.31
C LYS A 194 14.91 15.79 1.81
N LEU A 195 14.63 14.57 2.25
CA LEU A 195 14.51 14.21 3.67
C LEU A 195 15.85 13.83 4.31
N PHE A 196 16.75 13.18 3.57
CA PHE A 196 18.01 12.67 4.11
C PHE A 196 19.16 13.66 3.89
N TYR A 197 19.09 14.42 2.78
CA TYR A 197 20.16 15.32 2.37
C TYR A 197 19.77 16.80 2.40
N GLY A 198 18.50 17.13 2.70
CA GLY A 198 18.02 18.51 2.83
C GLY A 198 18.05 19.33 1.53
N MET A 199 18.03 18.63 0.37
CA MET A 199 18.08 19.29 -0.94
C MET A 199 16.74 19.96 -1.26
N ASP A 200 16.82 21.09 -1.96
CA ASP A 200 15.61 21.78 -2.44
C ASP A 200 15.10 21.17 -3.74
N VAL A 201 14.41 20.04 -3.61
CA VAL A 201 13.80 19.29 -4.72
C VAL A 201 12.29 19.14 -4.52
N LYS A 202 11.55 19.08 -5.62
CA LYS A 202 10.11 18.78 -5.62
C LYS A 202 9.90 17.27 -5.54
N ALA A 203 9.77 16.76 -4.33
CA ALA A 203 9.75 15.33 -4.04
C ALA A 203 8.34 14.74 -3.89
N PHE A 204 7.29 15.58 -3.85
CA PHE A 204 5.92 15.15 -3.61
C PHE A 204 5.02 15.45 -4.81
N GLY A 205 4.06 14.58 -5.05
CA GLY A 205 2.89 14.87 -5.88
C GLY A 205 1.82 15.62 -5.07
N PRO A 206 0.72 16.03 -5.71
CA PRO A 206 -0.36 16.70 -5.00
C PRO A 206 -0.98 15.77 -3.94
N ILE A 207 -1.22 16.31 -2.75
CA ILE A 207 -1.83 15.61 -1.62
C ILE A 207 -3.04 16.42 -1.14
N TYR A 208 -4.19 15.76 -1.00
CA TYR A 208 -5.40 16.40 -0.49
C TYR A 208 -5.16 17.09 0.87
N LYS A 209 -5.58 18.37 0.95
CA LYS A 209 -5.44 19.23 2.12
C LYS A 209 -6.76 19.55 2.78
N SER A 210 -7.70 20.15 2.02
CA SER A 210 -8.98 20.61 2.53
C SER A 210 -10.02 20.72 1.43
N LEU A 211 -11.28 20.85 1.84
CA LEU A 211 -12.41 21.12 0.96
C LEU A 211 -13.20 22.35 1.42
N GLU A 212 -13.86 22.99 0.46
CA GLU A 212 -14.83 24.06 0.68
C GLU A 212 -16.09 23.79 -0.15
N TYR A 213 -17.27 23.97 0.44
CA TYR A 213 -18.53 23.87 -0.26
C TYR A 213 -18.83 25.17 -1.01
N LYS A 214 -19.05 25.07 -2.31
CA LYS A 214 -19.17 26.24 -3.18
C LYS A 214 -19.99 25.92 -4.41
N ASN A 215 -20.92 26.82 -4.76
CA ASN A 215 -21.69 26.75 -6.03
C ASN A 215 -22.35 25.37 -6.32
N GLY A 216 -22.88 24.71 -5.29
CA GLY A 216 -23.49 23.39 -5.42
C GLY A 216 -22.52 22.21 -5.64
N GLY A 217 -21.25 22.44 -5.41
CA GLY A 217 -20.17 21.44 -5.51
C GLY A 217 -19.16 21.56 -4.36
N ILE A 218 -18.03 20.93 -4.55
CA ILE A 218 -16.89 20.91 -3.61
C ILE A 218 -15.64 21.43 -4.30
N GLU A 219 -15.02 22.47 -3.76
CA GLU A 219 -13.69 22.95 -4.17
C GLU A 219 -12.65 22.27 -3.27
N LEU A 220 -11.70 21.58 -3.89
CA LEU A 220 -10.64 20.83 -3.25
C LEU A 220 -9.31 21.57 -3.35
N SER A 221 -8.59 21.65 -2.24
CA SER A 221 -7.25 22.22 -2.15
C SER A 221 -6.22 21.14 -1.85
N PHE A 222 -5.00 21.33 -2.35
CA PHE A 222 -3.93 20.34 -2.27
C PHE A 222 -2.62 20.97 -1.83
N ASP A 223 -1.83 20.26 -1.04
CA ASP A 223 -0.42 20.54 -0.84
C ASP A 223 0.37 20.04 -2.06
N HIS A 224 1.48 20.68 -2.38
CA HIS A 224 2.37 20.34 -3.52
C HIS A 224 1.71 20.46 -4.91
N ALA A 225 0.76 21.38 -5.05
CA ALA A 225 0.07 21.71 -6.29
C ALA A 225 0.21 23.18 -6.68
N GLU A 226 1.22 23.89 -6.18
CA GLU A 226 1.41 25.35 -6.34
C GLU A 226 1.50 25.76 -7.82
N ASN A 227 2.02 24.87 -8.67
CA ASN A 227 2.13 25.10 -10.13
C ASN A 227 0.98 24.47 -10.92
N GLY A 228 -0.12 24.06 -10.25
CA GLY A 228 -1.27 23.44 -10.87
C GLY A 228 -1.07 21.96 -11.17
N PHE A 229 -1.89 21.45 -12.09
CA PHE A 229 -1.95 20.02 -12.44
C PHE A 229 -1.63 19.81 -13.91
N VAL A 230 -1.06 18.65 -14.20
CA VAL A 230 -0.90 18.11 -15.55
C VAL A 230 -1.87 16.94 -15.70
N VAL A 231 -2.75 17.01 -16.69
CA VAL A 231 -3.73 15.96 -17.00
C VAL A 231 -3.27 15.17 -18.21
N LYS A 232 -3.18 13.86 -18.06
CA LYS A 232 -2.89 12.93 -19.16
C LYS A 232 -4.20 12.28 -19.63
N GLY A 233 -4.68 12.65 -20.79
CA GLY A 233 -6.00 12.24 -21.27
C GLY A 233 -7.15 13.06 -20.67
N GLU A 234 -8.23 12.41 -20.26
CA GLU A 234 -9.39 13.03 -19.60
C GLU A 234 -9.22 13.01 -18.07
N ALA A 235 -9.51 14.13 -17.41
CA ALA A 235 -9.51 14.17 -15.94
C ALA A 235 -10.62 13.26 -15.40
N GLN A 236 -10.26 12.29 -14.55
CA GLN A 236 -11.21 11.32 -14.01
C GLN A 236 -10.83 10.85 -12.61
N GLY A 237 -11.64 9.97 -12.04
CA GLY A 237 -11.38 9.32 -10.76
C GLY A 237 -12.03 10.01 -9.56
N PHE A 238 -12.72 11.16 -9.74
CA PHE A 238 -13.46 11.81 -8.67
C PHE A 238 -14.88 11.27 -8.54
N GLU A 239 -15.26 11.04 -7.29
CA GLU A 239 -16.62 10.72 -6.88
C GLU A 239 -17.08 11.73 -5.82
N ILE A 240 -18.38 11.98 -5.77
CA ILE A 240 -19.03 12.92 -4.85
C ILE A 240 -20.29 12.29 -4.26
N ALA A 241 -20.58 12.57 -3.00
CA ALA A 241 -21.77 12.08 -2.31
C ALA A 241 -22.37 13.12 -1.37
N GLY A 242 -23.65 12.97 -1.09
CA GLY A 242 -24.37 13.66 -0.03
C GLY A 242 -24.24 12.96 1.33
N LYS A 243 -25.23 13.24 2.21
CA LYS A 243 -25.30 12.65 3.56
C LYS A 243 -25.57 11.12 3.55
N ASP A 244 -26.12 10.62 2.46
CA ASP A 244 -26.42 9.22 2.23
C ASP A 244 -25.19 8.35 1.93
N GLU A 245 -24.06 9.01 1.65
CA GLU A 245 -22.80 8.39 1.24
C GLU A 245 -22.90 7.54 -0.04
N GLU A 246 -23.92 7.79 -0.86
CA GLU A 246 -24.05 7.18 -2.18
C GLU A 246 -23.16 7.95 -3.17
N PHE A 247 -22.00 7.37 -3.49
CA PHE A 247 -21.00 8.01 -4.33
C PHE A 247 -21.31 7.85 -5.81
N VAL A 248 -21.32 8.98 -6.53
CA VAL A 248 -21.48 9.04 -7.98
C VAL A 248 -20.29 9.75 -8.62
N LYS A 249 -20.05 9.49 -9.90
CA LYS A 249 -19.02 10.17 -10.70
C LYS A 249 -19.29 11.69 -10.67
N ALA A 250 -18.24 12.46 -10.44
CA ALA A 250 -18.28 13.92 -10.44
C ALA A 250 -17.75 14.50 -11.75
N ASP A 251 -18.35 15.63 -12.17
CA ASP A 251 -17.77 16.53 -13.17
C ASP A 251 -16.62 17.29 -12.53
N ILE A 252 -15.53 17.45 -13.30
CA ILE A 252 -14.25 17.98 -12.81
C ILE A 252 -13.91 19.27 -13.52
N THR A 253 -13.59 20.32 -12.76
CA THR A 253 -13.03 21.56 -13.29
C THR A 253 -11.74 21.87 -12.55
N ILE A 254 -10.62 21.96 -13.29
CA ILE A 254 -9.32 22.28 -12.73
C ILE A 254 -9.07 23.79 -12.88
N ASN A 255 -8.83 24.47 -11.74
CA ASN A 255 -8.60 25.90 -11.66
C ASN A 255 -7.25 26.20 -10.96
N GLY A 256 -6.17 26.26 -11.74
CA GLY A 256 -4.83 26.44 -11.20
C GLY A 256 -4.44 25.30 -10.24
N SER A 257 -4.25 25.61 -8.97
CA SER A 257 -3.88 24.66 -7.90
C SER A 257 -5.08 24.02 -7.17
N LYS A 258 -6.30 24.25 -7.66
CA LYS A 258 -7.53 23.74 -7.06
C LYS A 258 -8.32 22.88 -8.05
N ILE A 259 -9.11 21.96 -7.55
CA ILE A 259 -10.04 21.15 -8.33
C ILE A 259 -11.44 21.34 -7.78
N PHE A 260 -12.36 21.78 -8.63
CA PHE A 260 -13.78 21.86 -8.32
C PHE A 260 -14.51 20.64 -8.89
N ILE A 261 -15.33 20.01 -8.06
CA ILE A 261 -16.14 18.84 -8.44
C ILE A 261 -17.60 19.06 -8.11
N LYS A 262 -18.50 18.61 -8.99
CA LYS A 262 -19.93 18.61 -8.77
C LYS A 262 -20.61 17.44 -9.49
N SER A 263 -21.86 17.16 -9.16
CA SER A 263 -22.74 16.28 -9.92
C SER A 263 -24.17 16.76 -9.78
N ASP A 264 -24.93 16.78 -10.88
CA ASP A 264 -26.33 17.13 -10.86
C ASP A 264 -27.19 16.08 -10.11
N ALA A 265 -26.65 14.87 -9.89
CA ALA A 265 -27.29 13.84 -9.09
C ALA A 265 -27.18 14.07 -7.58
N VAL A 266 -26.33 15.03 -7.12
CA VAL A 266 -26.08 15.28 -5.70
C VAL A 266 -26.37 16.76 -5.37
N GLU A 267 -27.56 17.05 -4.94
CA GLU A 267 -28.01 18.43 -4.65
C GLU A 267 -27.18 19.10 -3.52
N LYS A 268 -26.83 18.33 -2.49
CA LYS A 268 -26.09 18.80 -1.31
C LYS A 268 -24.85 17.93 -1.06
N PRO A 269 -23.75 18.17 -1.80
CA PRO A 269 -22.55 17.38 -1.66
C PRO A 269 -21.88 17.62 -0.29
N LEU A 270 -21.44 16.55 0.34
CA LEU A 270 -20.71 16.56 1.61
C LEU A 270 -19.36 15.88 1.52
N TYR A 271 -19.25 14.86 0.68
CA TYR A 271 -18.05 13.99 0.62
C TYR A 271 -17.49 13.92 -0.79
N ALA A 272 -16.19 13.78 -0.85
CA ALA A 272 -15.42 13.61 -2.09
C ALA A 272 -14.44 12.45 -1.97
N ARG A 273 -14.25 11.71 -3.04
CA ARG A 273 -13.21 10.69 -3.19
C ARG A 273 -12.43 10.94 -4.46
N TYR A 274 -11.15 10.55 -4.46
CA TYR A 274 -10.33 10.50 -5.66
C TYR A 274 -9.62 9.14 -5.74
N ASN A 275 -9.81 8.47 -6.87
CA ASN A 275 -9.22 7.17 -7.15
C ASN A 275 -9.39 6.16 -5.99
N TRP A 276 -10.60 6.17 -5.38
CA TRP A 276 -10.97 5.29 -4.28
C TRP A 276 -11.43 3.92 -4.81
N PHE A 277 -10.58 3.31 -5.62
CA PHE A 277 -10.75 2.00 -6.24
C PHE A 277 -9.51 1.16 -6.02
N ASN A 278 -9.63 -0.16 -5.99
CA ASN A 278 -8.47 -1.04 -5.95
C ASN A 278 -7.60 -0.81 -7.19
N TYR A 279 -8.24 -0.69 -8.37
CA TYR A 279 -7.59 -0.33 -9.62
C TYR A 279 -8.43 0.68 -10.42
N CYS A 280 -7.77 1.72 -10.89
CA CYS A 280 -8.30 2.67 -11.87
C CYS A 280 -7.13 3.34 -12.61
N GLU A 281 -7.44 3.98 -13.73
CA GLU A 281 -6.47 4.78 -14.46
C GLU A 281 -6.15 6.07 -13.70
N VAL A 282 -4.88 6.46 -13.69
CA VAL A 282 -4.39 7.67 -13.02
C VAL A 282 -4.04 8.71 -14.06
N THR A 283 -4.76 9.82 -14.06
CA THR A 283 -4.68 10.84 -15.11
C THR A 283 -4.21 12.21 -14.63
N ILE A 284 -4.15 12.44 -13.31
CA ILE A 284 -3.83 13.77 -12.74
C ILE A 284 -2.48 13.70 -12.01
N PHE A 285 -1.59 14.62 -12.38
CA PHE A 285 -0.21 14.70 -11.90
C PHE A 285 0.14 16.16 -11.56
N ASN A 286 1.26 16.36 -10.89
CA ASN A 286 1.90 17.68 -10.87
C ASN A 286 2.85 17.84 -12.08
N GLU A 287 3.53 18.99 -12.16
CA GLU A 287 4.48 19.34 -13.22
C GLU A 287 5.72 18.43 -13.26
N THR A 288 6.05 17.74 -12.16
CA THR A 288 7.18 16.79 -12.11
C THR A 288 6.78 15.37 -12.50
N GLY A 289 5.50 15.14 -12.84
CA GLY A 289 4.99 13.84 -13.23
C GLY A 289 4.72 12.89 -12.05
N ILE A 290 4.63 13.42 -10.83
CA ILE A 290 4.20 12.62 -9.67
C ILE A 290 2.67 12.70 -9.56
N PRO A 291 1.96 11.58 -9.42
CA PRO A 291 0.51 11.56 -9.44
C PRO A 291 -0.12 12.19 -8.21
N LEU A 292 -1.34 12.69 -8.37
CA LEU A 292 -2.24 13.04 -7.27
C LEU A 292 -2.50 11.80 -6.41
N ALA A 293 -2.23 11.92 -5.12
CA ALA A 293 -2.45 10.83 -4.18
C ALA A 293 -3.95 10.52 -4.01
N PRO A 294 -4.35 9.23 -4.01
CA PRO A 294 -5.72 8.84 -3.70
C PRO A 294 -6.16 9.28 -2.30
N PHE A 295 -7.41 9.69 -2.17
CA PHE A 295 -7.98 10.11 -0.89
C PHE A 295 -9.50 9.91 -0.82
N ARG A 296 -10.03 10.01 0.39
CA ARG A 296 -11.44 10.21 0.69
C ARG A 296 -11.61 11.24 1.81
N THR A 297 -12.81 11.82 1.93
CA THR A 297 -13.10 12.86 2.91
C THR A 297 -14.09 12.44 4.00
N GLU A 298 -14.88 11.40 3.78
CA GLU A 298 -15.71 10.76 4.81
C GLU A 298 -14.83 10.02 5.83
N LYS A 299 -15.37 9.76 7.02
CA LYS A 299 -14.66 9.09 8.13
C LYS A 299 -14.84 7.58 8.12
#